data_eddb7b42a8b51374ebc0efd9b0c4550f
#
_entry.id   eddb7b42a8b51374ebc0efd9b0c4550f
#
_cell.length_a   1.000
_cell.length_b   1.000
_cell.length_c   1.000
_cell.angle_alpha   90.00
_cell.angle_beta   90.00
_cell.angle_gamma   90.00
#
_symmetry.space_group_name_H-M   'P 1'
#
loop_
_entity.id
_entity.type
_entity.pdbx_description
1 polymer ?
#
loop_
_entity_poly.entity_id
_entity_poly.type
_entity_poly.pdbx_seq_one_letter_code
_entity_poly.pdbx_strand_id
1 'polypeptide(L)'
;MRKISIAFVVLLLLAECVGQQSKHPVKVAGCVMNVNGEFHLLTPARTYILKGEHDTLLGYSGKQVQVKGTIDAASDSSPRGVPVVLHIISLKRLADFCQ
;
A
#
# COMPACT_ATOMS: atom_id res chain seq x y z
N MET A 1 42.00 -23.29 5.20
CA MET A 1 40.83 -23.95 4.60
C MET A 1 39.55 -23.69 5.33
N ARG A 2 39.55 -23.78 6.63
CA ARG A 2 38.33 -23.52 7.39
C ARG A 2 37.83 -22.11 7.26
N LYS A 3 38.72 -21.16 7.07
CA LYS A 3 38.38 -19.77 6.93
C LYS A 3 37.55 -19.48 5.67
N ILE A 4 37.78 -20.26 4.63
CA ILE A 4 37.07 -20.10 3.38
C ILE A 4 35.57 -20.41 3.55
N SER A 5 35.26 -21.45 4.31
CA SER A 5 33.85 -21.82 4.55
C SER A 5 33.08 -20.73 5.28
N ILE A 6 33.70 -20.06 6.21
CA ILE A 6 33.07 -18.99 6.96
C ILE A 6 32.74 -17.82 6.04
N ALA A 7 33.63 -17.50 5.11
CA ALA A 7 33.41 -16.43 4.18
C ALA A 7 32.20 -16.71 3.28
N PHE A 8 31.99 -17.94 2.89
CA PHE A 8 30.81 -18.30 2.09
C PHE A 8 29.54 -18.08 2.83
N VAL A 9 29.48 -18.42 4.09
CA VAL A 9 28.27 -18.26 4.88
C VAL A 9 27.89 -16.79 4.98
N VAL A 10 28.85 -15.91 5.17
CA VAL A 10 28.59 -14.48 5.27
C VAL A 10 28.02 -13.93 3.99
N LEU A 11 28.52 -14.36 2.85
CA LEU A 11 28.00 -13.91 1.55
C LEU A 11 26.56 -14.31 1.33
N LEU A 12 26.19 -15.50 1.73
CA LEU A 12 24.82 -15.95 1.58
C LEU A 12 23.84 -15.13 2.39
N LEU A 13 24.23 -14.77 3.60
CA LEU A 13 23.38 -13.96 4.46
C LEU A 13 23.14 -12.58 3.87
N LEU A 14 24.14 -11.97 3.27
CA LEU A 14 23.99 -10.67 2.65
C LEU A 14 23.04 -10.71 1.46
N ALA A 15 23.09 -11.79 0.69
CA ALA A 15 22.21 -11.92 -0.46
C ALA A 15 20.74 -11.98 -0.06
N GLU A 16 20.46 -12.63 1.06
CA GLU A 16 19.08 -12.71 1.54
C GLU A 16 18.51 -11.36 1.97
N CYS A 17 19.32 -10.53 2.57
CA CYS A 17 18.87 -9.23 3.03
C CYS A 17 18.40 -8.33 1.88
N VAL A 18 19.00 -8.44 0.73
CA VAL A 18 18.68 -7.58 -0.41
C VAL A 18 17.30 -7.88 -0.96
N GLY A 19 16.83 -9.11 -0.88
CA GLY A 19 15.55 -9.49 -1.45
C GLY A 19 14.32 -9.06 -0.69
N GLN A 20 14.47 -8.40 0.45
CA GLN A 20 13.33 -8.10 1.32
C GLN A 20 12.97 -6.63 1.41
N GLN A 21 13.45 -5.82 0.53
CA GLN A 21 13.23 -4.38 0.63
C GLN A 21 11.91 -3.89 0.07
N SER A 22 11.16 -4.74 -0.60
CA SER A 22 10.00 -4.26 -1.32
C SER A 22 8.74 -4.46 -0.54
N LYS A 23 8.01 -3.48 -0.16
CA LYS A 23 6.61 -3.58 0.23
C LYS A 23 6.36 -3.80 1.70
N HIS A 24 6.45 -2.73 2.43
CA HIS A 24 5.92 -2.71 3.79
C HIS A 24 4.45 -2.34 3.73
N PRO A 25 3.56 -3.08 4.42
CA PRO A 25 2.16 -2.67 4.52
C PRO A 25 2.04 -1.35 5.26
N VAL A 26 1.14 -0.50 4.78
CA VAL A 26 0.83 0.76 5.44
C VAL A 26 -0.64 0.78 5.80
N LYS A 27 -1.00 1.58 6.81
CA LYS A 27 -2.38 1.81 7.20
C LYS A 27 -2.72 3.26 6.93
N VAL A 28 -3.79 3.48 6.18
CA VAL A 28 -4.21 4.83 5.79
C VAL A 28 -5.70 4.95 6.03
N ALA A 29 -6.13 6.05 6.64
CA ALA A 29 -7.54 6.32 6.88
C ALA A 29 -8.00 7.47 5.98
N GLY A 30 -9.18 7.34 5.42
CA GLY A 30 -9.74 8.38 4.57
C GLY A 30 -11.12 8.02 4.06
N CYS A 31 -11.58 8.81 3.11
CA CYS A 31 -12.89 8.66 2.51
C CYS A 31 -12.77 7.99 1.14
N VAL A 32 -13.57 6.94 0.93
CA VAL A 32 -13.60 6.23 -0.35
C VAL A 32 -14.54 6.96 -1.30
N MET A 33 -14.06 7.29 -2.48
CA MET A 33 -14.87 7.91 -3.52
C MET A 33 -14.71 7.17 -4.84
N ASN A 34 -15.83 7.03 -5.55
CA ASN A 34 -15.83 6.44 -6.88
C ASN A 34 -15.71 7.58 -7.90
N VAL A 35 -14.62 7.58 -8.65
CA VAL A 35 -14.37 8.60 -9.67
C VAL A 35 -14.27 7.89 -11.02
N ASN A 36 -15.33 7.96 -11.81
CA ASN A 36 -15.40 7.34 -13.15
C ASN A 36 -15.02 5.84 -13.13
N GLY A 37 -15.53 5.12 -12.12
CA GLY A 37 -15.28 3.70 -12.01
C GLY A 37 -13.98 3.35 -11.28
N GLU A 38 -13.21 4.34 -10.90
CA GLU A 38 -11.97 4.15 -10.15
C GLU A 38 -12.19 4.59 -8.70
N PHE A 39 -11.69 3.82 -7.76
CA PHE A 39 -11.88 4.14 -6.34
C PHE A 39 -10.68 4.89 -5.80
N HIS A 40 -10.94 6.03 -5.19
CA HIS A 40 -9.93 6.87 -4.58
C HIS A 40 -10.14 6.94 -3.09
N LEU A 41 -9.04 6.99 -2.35
CA LEU A 41 -9.07 7.23 -0.91
C LEU A 41 -8.56 8.64 -0.67
N LEU A 42 -9.45 9.51 -0.20
CA LEU A 42 -9.09 10.90 0.06
C LEU A 42 -8.65 11.04 1.50
N THR A 43 -7.43 11.52 1.68
CA THR A 43 -6.86 11.79 3.02
C THR A 43 -6.37 13.23 3.06
N PRO A 44 -6.15 13.79 4.26
CA PRO A 44 -5.59 15.15 4.34
C PRO A 44 -4.24 15.31 3.69
N ALA A 45 -3.43 14.23 3.67
CA ALA A 45 -2.07 14.30 3.16
C ALA A 45 -2.00 14.13 1.65
N ARG A 46 -2.77 13.17 1.10
CA ARG A 46 -2.73 12.87 -0.33
C ARG A 46 -3.89 11.99 -0.74
N THR A 47 -4.05 11.80 -2.04
CA THR A 47 -5.04 10.90 -2.60
C THR A 47 -4.38 9.59 -2.98
N TYR A 48 -5.05 8.49 -2.67
CA TYR A 48 -4.60 7.15 -3.07
C TYR A 48 -5.58 6.57 -4.08
N ILE A 49 -5.05 5.89 -5.09
CA ILE A 49 -5.86 5.09 -5.99
C ILE A 49 -5.90 3.67 -5.42
N LEU A 50 -7.11 3.19 -5.11
CA LEU A 50 -7.26 1.89 -4.47
C LEU A 50 -7.35 0.79 -5.52
N LYS A 51 -6.52 -0.23 -5.37
CA LYS A 51 -6.55 -1.42 -6.20
C LYS A 51 -6.98 -2.60 -5.35
N GLY A 52 -8.10 -3.19 -5.72
CA GLY A 52 -8.66 -4.32 -4.99
C GLY A 52 -9.92 -4.81 -5.70
N GLU A 53 -10.69 -5.63 -5.02
CA GLU A 53 -11.91 -6.19 -5.59
C GLU A 53 -12.96 -5.10 -5.75
N HIS A 54 -13.46 -4.96 -6.96
CA HIS A 54 -14.40 -3.89 -7.32
C HIS A 54 -15.68 -3.93 -6.48
N ASP A 55 -16.26 -5.12 -6.32
CA ASP A 55 -17.52 -5.24 -5.59
C ASP A 55 -17.36 -4.88 -4.12
N THR A 56 -16.24 -5.24 -3.53
CA THR A 56 -15.93 -4.88 -2.15
C THR A 56 -15.80 -3.36 -2.01
N LEU A 57 -15.07 -2.74 -2.91
CA LEU A 57 -14.86 -1.29 -2.86
C LEU A 57 -16.15 -0.53 -3.08
N LEU A 58 -17.03 -1.04 -3.94
CA LEU A 58 -18.30 -0.41 -4.20
C LEU A 58 -19.14 -0.30 -2.93
N GLY A 59 -19.11 -1.30 -2.07
CA GLY A 59 -19.82 -1.28 -0.81
C GLY A 59 -19.28 -0.26 0.20
N TYR A 60 -18.08 0.23 0.00
CA TYR A 60 -17.46 1.23 0.89
C TYR A 60 -17.47 2.64 0.32
N SER A 61 -18.05 2.83 -0.87
CA SER A 61 -18.09 4.14 -1.50
C SER A 61 -18.87 5.12 -0.63
N GLY A 62 -18.30 6.30 -0.39
CA GLY A 62 -18.89 7.31 0.46
C GLY A 62 -18.68 7.12 1.95
N LYS A 63 -17.94 6.11 2.34
CA LYS A 63 -17.69 5.79 3.74
C LYS A 63 -16.25 6.14 4.14
N GLN A 64 -16.08 6.38 5.43
CA GLN A 64 -14.75 6.56 5.98
C GLN A 64 -14.20 5.21 6.40
N VAL A 65 -13.00 4.90 5.94
CA VAL A 65 -12.40 3.58 6.14
C VAL A 65 -10.93 3.69 6.52
N GLN A 66 -10.41 2.62 7.10
CA GLN A 66 -9.00 2.40 7.25
C GLN A 66 -8.58 1.30 6.27
N VAL A 67 -7.61 1.60 5.44
CA VAL A 67 -7.09 0.66 4.46
C VAL A 67 -5.71 0.20 4.91
N LYS A 68 -5.52 -1.11 4.95
CA LYS A 68 -4.20 -1.70 5.09
C LYS A 68 -3.79 -2.21 3.72
N GLY A 69 -2.64 -1.79 3.24
CA GLY A 69 -2.21 -2.18 1.91
C GLY A 69 -0.76 -1.88 1.65
N THR A 70 -0.34 -2.10 0.41
CA THR A 70 1.03 -1.84 -0.01
C THR A 70 1.03 -0.77 -1.10
N ILE A 71 1.98 0.16 -0.99
CA ILE A 71 2.12 1.22 -1.98
C ILE A 71 2.97 0.69 -3.13
N ASP A 72 2.51 0.96 -4.35
CA ASP A 72 3.27 0.62 -5.55
C ASP A 72 4.55 1.46 -5.56
N ALA A 73 5.70 0.80 -5.66
CA ALA A 73 6.99 1.47 -5.61
C ALA A 73 7.15 2.50 -6.73
N ALA A 74 6.58 2.23 -7.89
CA ALA A 74 6.66 3.16 -9.01
C ALA A 74 5.88 4.44 -8.74
N SER A 75 4.77 4.36 -8.00
CA SER A 75 3.95 5.54 -7.70
C SER A 75 4.37 6.24 -6.41
N ASP A 76 5.11 5.57 -5.53
CA ASP A 76 5.56 6.15 -4.27
C ASP A 76 6.51 7.33 -4.48
N SER A 77 7.26 7.33 -5.57
CA SER A 77 8.18 8.42 -5.92
C SER A 77 7.51 9.53 -6.73
N SER A 78 6.19 9.49 -6.90
CA SER A 78 5.46 10.48 -7.67
C SER A 78 5.51 11.85 -6.99
N PRO A 79 5.49 12.94 -7.77
CA PRO A 79 5.46 14.29 -7.21
C PRO A 79 4.22 14.52 -6.35
N ARG A 80 4.31 15.52 -5.48
CA ARG A 80 3.18 15.90 -4.65
C ARG A 80 1.99 16.31 -5.55
N GLY A 81 0.81 15.86 -5.20
CA GLY A 81 -0.40 16.13 -5.96
C GLY A 81 -0.77 15.03 -6.95
N VAL A 82 0.14 14.11 -7.21
CA VAL A 82 -0.15 12.95 -8.06
C VAL A 82 -0.61 11.81 -7.17
N PRO A 83 -1.75 11.16 -7.49
CA PRO A 83 -2.23 10.05 -6.67
C PRO A 83 -1.24 8.90 -6.63
N VAL A 84 -1.20 8.23 -5.48
CA VAL A 84 -0.34 7.06 -5.25
C VAL A 84 -1.20 5.82 -5.28
N VAL A 85 -0.74 4.77 -5.96
CA VAL A 85 -1.48 3.51 -6.05
C VAL A 85 -1.27 2.70 -4.77
N LEU A 86 -2.39 2.30 -4.15
CA LEU A 86 -2.40 1.51 -2.92
C LEU A 86 -3.12 0.20 -3.20
N HIS A 87 -2.39 -0.91 -3.10
CA HIS A 87 -2.95 -2.24 -3.25
C HIS A 87 -3.53 -2.70 -1.93
N ILE A 88 -4.83 -2.96 -1.89
CA ILE A 88 -5.54 -3.25 -0.66
C ILE A 88 -5.26 -4.66 -0.18
N ILE A 89 -4.88 -4.80 1.08
CA ILE A 89 -4.82 -6.09 1.78
C ILE A 89 -6.08 -6.28 2.58
N SER A 90 -6.51 -5.24 3.31
CA SER A 90 -7.73 -5.31 4.12
C SER A 90 -8.34 -3.93 4.27
N LEU A 91 -9.66 -3.91 4.51
CA LEU A 91 -10.45 -2.71 4.69
C LEU A 91 -11.23 -2.79 5.99
N LYS A 92 -11.31 -1.67 6.69
CA LYS A 92 -12.11 -1.58 7.90
C LYS A 92 -12.93 -0.30 7.85
N ARG A 93 -14.25 -0.42 8.00
CA ARG A 93 -15.12 0.74 8.04
C ARG A 93 -14.92 1.48 9.37
N LEU A 94 -14.71 2.78 9.30
CA LEU A 94 -14.60 3.64 10.48
C LEU A 94 -15.90 4.40 10.74
N ALA A 95 -16.56 4.85 9.68
CA ALA A 95 -17.81 5.57 9.79
C ALA A 95 -18.65 5.36 8.53
N ASP A 96 -19.97 5.48 8.66
CA ASP A 96 -20.87 5.29 7.52
C ASP A 96 -20.83 6.45 6.54
N PHE A 97 -20.36 7.61 6.97
CA PHE A 97 -20.28 8.80 6.15
C PHE A 97 -18.92 9.45 6.28
N CYS A 98 -18.48 10.07 5.19
CA CYS A 98 -17.29 10.90 5.22
C CYS A 98 -17.61 12.24 5.86
N GLN A 99 -16.64 12.78 6.57
CA GLN A 99 -16.77 14.10 7.18
C GLN A 99 -16.02 15.15 6.40
#